data_2a961ab367ca0c7757025aabfde529a4
#
_entry.id   2a961ab367ca0c7757025aabfde529a4
#
_cell.length_a   1.000
_cell.length_b   1.000
_cell.length_c   1.000
_cell.angle_alpha   90.00
_cell.angle_beta   90.00
_cell.angle_gamma   90.00
#
_symmetry.space_group_name_H-M   'P 1'
#
loop_
_entity.id
_entity.type
_entity.pdbx_description
1 polymer ?
#
loop_
_entity_poly.entity_id
_entity_poly.type
_entity_poly.pdbx_seq_one_letter_code
_entity_poly.pdbx_strand_id
1 'polypeptide(L)'
;MKILFLSRWFPDPPDNGSKIRIINLLRGLALHHDVTLLSFSDQPEMSRESPKVKAFCKSIHVIPWKEFNPYRWRALAGFFSLKPRSIVDTFSPIMAESIVRTLDEENFDVVIASQLSMAAYYPYFRNTPALFEELELGLAYEDSASSAGWMRRILRRFTWFKFHFYLSRLLKHIRSITVVSEIERELVSRNFTEIKEVTVVPNGIDVDECTNVNAEPQPHTIIFTGSFRYRVNYEAMVWFISEVFPLALEKIPTMELIITGDHQNLPLPSQRNVRLAGYVDNVRSWIASSTIAIAPLLSGGGTRLKVLEAMALGTPVVATSKGAEGLNAVNKEHLLIADTPGEFAQCILNLMSDWSLAKQISANARQLVKMQYDWGAVMPQFLRLVEKTAVHG
;
A
#
# COMPACT_ATOMS: atom_id res chain seq x y z
N MET A 1 18.14 3.46 -20.58
CA MET A 1 17.15 2.50 -21.10
C MET A 1 15.83 3.23 -21.32
N LYS A 2 15.00 2.68 -22.19
CA LYS A 2 13.62 3.15 -22.40
C LYS A 2 12.65 2.22 -21.70
N ILE A 3 11.86 2.77 -20.81
CA ILE A 3 10.96 2.03 -19.93
C ILE A 3 9.51 2.40 -20.24
N LEU A 4 8.68 1.40 -20.54
CA LEU A 4 7.23 1.55 -20.59
C LEU A 4 6.64 1.20 -19.22
N PHE A 5 6.16 2.20 -18.49
CA PHE A 5 5.53 2.01 -17.18
C PHE A 5 4.01 2.01 -17.33
N LEU A 6 3.38 0.90 -16.97
CA LEU A 6 1.93 0.73 -17.02
C LEU A 6 1.36 0.87 -15.62
N SER A 7 0.39 1.76 -15.42
CA SER A 7 -0.20 2.02 -14.11
C SER A 7 -1.73 1.98 -14.12
N ARG A 8 -2.30 1.34 -13.10
CA ARG A 8 -3.73 1.40 -12.79
C ARG A 8 -4.13 2.79 -12.26
N TRP A 9 -3.25 3.42 -11.49
CA TRP A 9 -3.50 4.68 -10.81
C TRP A 9 -2.64 5.78 -11.42
N PHE A 10 -3.26 6.85 -11.88
CA PHE A 10 -2.50 8.04 -12.21
C PHE A 10 -1.93 8.63 -10.89
N PRO A 11 -0.59 8.87 -10.83
CA PRO A 11 0.09 9.09 -9.56
C PRO A 11 -0.08 10.48 -8.94
N ASP A 12 -0.75 11.42 -9.61
CA ASP A 12 -0.99 12.78 -9.11
C ASP A 12 -2.49 13.07 -9.02
N PRO A 13 -3.01 13.59 -7.91
CA PRO A 13 -2.33 13.79 -6.62
C PRO A 13 -2.03 12.46 -5.91
N PRO A 14 -0.93 12.39 -5.11
CA PRO A 14 -0.53 11.18 -4.39
C PRO A 14 -1.33 11.02 -3.08
N ASP A 15 -2.63 10.77 -3.20
CA ASP A 15 -3.62 10.74 -2.11
C ASP A 15 -3.84 9.34 -1.50
N ASN A 16 -3.15 8.33 -2.01
CA ASN A 16 -3.18 6.96 -1.47
C ASN A 16 -1.84 6.24 -1.67
N GLY A 17 -1.66 5.10 -0.96
CA GLY A 17 -0.40 4.36 -0.94
C GLY A 17 0.11 3.95 -2.31
N SER A 18 -0.77 3.45 -3.20
CA SER A 18 -0.37 3.04 -4.55
C SER A 18 0.12 4.23 -5.38
N LYS A 19 -0.55 5.38 -5.33
CA LYS A 19 -0.13 6.59 -6.03
C LYS A 19 1.19 7.15 -5.49
N ILE A 20 1.37 7.15 -4.14
CA ILE A 20 2.62 7.54 -3.49
C ILE A 20 3.77 6.63 -3.98
N ARG A 21 3.54 5.32 -4.05
CA ARG A 21 4.51 4.37 -4.57
C ARG A 21 4.87 4.68 -6.03
N ILE A 22 3.87 4.77 -6.89
CA ILE A 22 4.07 4.98 -8.33
C ILE A 22 4.82 6.27 -8.61
N ILE A 23 4.47 7.42 -7.97
CA ILE A 23 5.16 8.69 -8.21
C ILE A 23 6.63 8.62 -7.82
N ASN A 24 6.96 7.93 -6.72
CA ASN A 24 8.34 7.80 -6.27
C ASN A 24 9.15 6.82 -7.14
N LEU A 25 8.54 5.72 -7.60
CA LEU A 25 9.17 4.83 -8.58
C LEU A 25 9.47 5.56 -9.89
N LEU A 26 8.52 6.34 -10.43
CA LEU A 26 8.72 7.15 -11.64
C LEU A 26 9.82 8.19 -11.43
N ARG A 27 9.83 8.89 -10.29
CA ARG A 27 10.88 9.86 -9.94
C ARG A 27 12.25 9.20 -9.95
N GLY A 28 12.39 8.05 -9.28
CA GLY A 28 13.67 7.33 -9.20
C GLY A 28 14.12 6.75 -10.55
N LEU A 29 13.21 6.22 -11.35
CA LEU A 29 13.52 5.72 -12.70
C LEU A 29 13.98 6.84 -13.63
N ALA A 30 13.32 8.00 -13.58
CA ALA A 30 13.60 9.14 -14.43
C ALA A 30 14.99 9.78 -14.22
N LEU A 31 15.64 9.51 -13.08
CA LEU A 31 17.02 9.95 -12.85
C LEU A 31 18.04 9.25 -13.75
N HIS A 32 17.71 8.06 -14.27
CA HIS A 32 18.65 7.19 -14.99
C HIS A 32 18.13 6.68 -16.33
N HIS A 33 16.82 6.79 -16.58
CA HIS A 33 16.15 6.16 -17.72
C HIS A 33 15.07 7.06 -18.33
N ASP A 34 14.77 6.83 -19.61
CA ASP A 34 13.65 7.45 -20.31
C ASP A 34 12.37 6.70 -19.98
N VAL A 35 11.43 7.34 -19.31
CA VAL A 35 10.18 6.71 -18.89
C VAL A 35 9.00 7.22 -19.71
N THR A 36 8.27 6.30 -20.33
CA THR A 36 6.95 6.54 -20.91
C THR A 36 5.88 5.96 -19.98
N LEU A 37 4.94 6.79 -19.55
CA LEU A 37 3.84 6.39 -18.68
C LEU A 37 2.57 6.14 -19.48
N LEU A 38 2.01 4.93 -19.39
CA LEU A 38 0.65 4.60 -19.80
C LEU A 38 -0.18 4.36 -18.54
N SER A 39 -1.15 5.19 -18.24
CA SER A 39 -1.91 5.11 -16.99
C SER A 39 -3.41 5.22 -17.21
N PHE A 40 -4.17 4.53 -16.39
CA PHE A 40 -5.57 4.85 -16.20
C PHE A 40 -5.73 6.06 -15.27
N SER A 41 -6.82 6.80 -15.48
CA SER A 41 -7.25 7.87 -14.58
C SER A 41 -8.77 8.02 -14.55
N ASP A 42 -9.29 8.43 -13.41
CA ASP A 42 -10.69 8.83 -13.25
C ASP A 42 -10.94 10.24 -13.83
N GLN A 43 -9.86 11.04 -14.00
CA GLN A 43 -9.87 12.39 -14.54
C GLN A 43 -8.79 12.56 -15.63
N PRO A 44 -8.97 11.95 -16.83
CA PRO A 44 -7.91 11.86 -17.83
C PRO A 44 -7.38 13.20 -18.33
N GLU A 45 -8.24 14.20 -18.48
CA GLU A 45 -7.86 15.52 -19.00
C GLU A 45 -6.93 16.26 -18.03
N MET A 46 -7.31 16.32 -16.74
CA MET A 46 -6.46 16.93 -15.71
C MET A 46 -5.14 16.17 -15.54
N SER A 47 -5.19 14.85 -15.60
CA SER A 47 -4.02 13.98 -15.45
C SER A 47 -2.98 14.22 -16.53
N ARG A 48 -3.38 14.43 -17.79
CA ARG A 48 -2.47 14.74 -18.89
C ARG A 48 -1.67 16.03 -18.68
N GLU A 49 -2.23 16.96 -17.95
CA GLU A 49 -1.63 18.28 -17.70
C GLU A 49 -0.81 18.34 -16.40
N SER A 50 -0.69 17.25 -15.62
CA SER A 50 0.06 17.23 -14.37
C SER A 50 1.53 17.65 -14.56
N PRO A 51 1.97 18.80 -14.00
CA PRO A 51 3.35 19.25 -14.13
C PRO A 51 4.33 18.31 -13.41
N LYS A 52 3.89 17.70 -12.30
CA LYS A 52 4.72 16.79 -11.53
C LYS A 52 5.08 15.53 -12.31
N VAL A 53 4.10 14.93 -12.99
CA VAL A 53 4.34 13.71 -13.77
C VAL A 53 5.10 14.02 -15.06
N LYS A 54 4.82 15.17 -15.69
CA LYS A 54 5.57 15.67 -16.86
C LYS A 54 7.07 15.89 -16.56
N ALA A 55 7.41 16.20 -15.31
CA ALA A 55 8.82 16.36 -14.90
C ALA A 55 9.60 15.02 -14.86
N PHE A 56 8.91 13.90 -14.76
CA PHE A 56 9.52 12.56 -14.63
C PHE A 56 9.37 11.70 -15.87
N CYS A 57 8.37 11.97 -16.72
CA CYS A 57 8.07 11.14 -17.87
C CYS A 57 8.32 11.86 -19.17
N LYS A 58 9.02 11.19 -20.09
CA LYS A 58 9.25 11.67 -21.47
C LYS A 58 7.94 11.78 -22.25
N SER A 59 7.04 10.81 -22.02
CA SER A 59 5.72 10.75 -22.64
C SER A 59 4.68 10.23 -21.67
N ILE A 60 3.45 10.74 -21.74
CA ILE A 60 2.35 10.37 -20.86
C ILE A 60 1.10 10.11 -21.69
N HIS A 61 0.55 8.92 -21.58
CA HIS A 61 -0.71 8.52 -22.18
C HIS A 61 -1.70 8.17 -21.08
N VAL A 62 -2.85 8.82 -21.05
CA VAL A 62 -3.87 8.65 -20.03
C VAL A 62 -5.15 8.14 -20.64
N ILE A 63 -5.69 7.06 -20.07
CA ILE A 63 -6.86 6.35 -20.54
C ILE A 63 -7.93 6.40 -19.43
N PRO A 64 -9.21 6.62 -19.76
CA PRO A 64 -10.26 6.59 -18.76
C PRO A 64 -10.34 5.27 -18.03
N TRP A 65 -10.41 5.32 -16.69
CA TRP A 65 -10.62 4.15 -15.86
C TRP A 65 -12.08 3.74 -15.83
N LYS A 66 -12.30 2.44 -15.76
CA LYS A 66 -13.60 1.84 -15.50
C LYS A 66 -13.54 1.04 -14.21
N GLU A 67 -14.23 1.50 -13.19
CA GLU A 67 -14.30 0.81 -11.91
C GLU A 67 -15.02 -0.53 -12.02
N PHE A 68 -14.54 -1.53 -11.27
CA PHE A 68 -15.16 -2.85 -11.20
C PHE A 68 -16.58 -2.75 -10.61
N ASN A 69 -17.54 -3.34 -11.33
CA ASN A 69 -18.90 -3.47 -10.85
C ASN A 69 -19.34 -4.95 -10.94
N PRO A 70 -19.56 -5.62 -9.78
CA PRO A 70 -19.87 -7.04 -9.74
C PRO A 70 -21.18 -7.43 -10.43
N TYR A 71 -22.05 -6.46 -10.71
CA TYR A 71 -23.38 -6.67 -11.33
C TYR A 71 -23.38 -6.47 -12.85
N ARG A 72 -22.30 -5.99 -13.45
CA ARG A 72 -22.22 -5.86 -14.91
C ARG A 72 -22.21 -7.22 -15.57
N TRP A 73 -22.80 -7.33 -16.76
CA TRP A 73 -22.85 -8.56 -17.54
C TRP A 73 -21.44 -9.17 -17.79
N ARG A 74 -20.41 -8.33 -18.01
CA ARG A 74 -19.02 -8.78 -18.17
C ARG A 74 -18.48 -9.41 -16.88
N ALA A 75 -18.77 -8.81 -15.73
CA ALA A 75 -18.42 -9.37 -14.43
C ALA A 75 -19.15 -10.69 -14.16
N LEU A 76 -20.42 -10.81 -14.59
CA LEU A 76 -21.21 -12.03 -14.49
C LEU A 76 -20.66 -13.10 -15.45
N ALA A 77 -20.35 -12.75 -16.70
CA ALA A 77 -19.67 -13.65 -17.65
C ALA A 77 -18.32 -14.15 -17.11
N GLY A 78 -17.65 -13.36 -16.29
CA GLY A 78 -16.43 -13.73 -15.58
C GLY A 78 -16.57 -14.94 -14.66
N PHE A 79 -17.78 -15.35 -14.24
CA PHE A 79 -17.95 -16.62 -13.52
C PHE A 79 -17.57 -17.84 -14.38
N PHE A 80 -17.81 -17.78 -15.69
CA PHE A 80 -17.51 -18.84 -16.65
C PHE A 80 -16.10 -18.70 -17.26
N SER A 81 -15.35 -17.64 -16.92
CA SER A 81 -13.98 -17.43 -17.37
C SER A 81 -12.98 -17.97 -16.34
N LEU A 82 -11.81 -18.41 -16.81
CA LEU A 82 -10.67 -18.72 -15.95
C LEU A 82 -9.97 -17.46 -15.41
N LYS A 83 -10.25 -16.28 -15.98
CA LYS A 83 -9.75 -15.00 -15.47
C LYS A 83 -10.56 -14.53 -14.26
N PRO A 84 -9.96 -13.80 -13.30
CA PRO A 84 -10.70 -13.12 -12.24
C PRO A 84 -11.79 -12.21 -12.80
N ARG A 85 -12.94 -12.15 -12.14
CA ARG A 85 -14.09 -11.35 -12.58
C ARG A 85 -13.75 -9.85 -12.74
N SER A 86 -12.92 -9.34 -11.83
CA SER A 86 -12.44 -7.95 -11.90
C SER A 86 -11.64 -7.69 -13.19
N ILE A 87 -10.74 -8.60 -13.55
CA ILE A 87 -9.94 -8.49 -14.79
C ILE A 87 -10.85 -8.57 -16.03
N VAL A 88 -11.89 -9.43 -16.03
CA VAL A 88 -12.82 -9.51 -17.16
C VAL A 88 -13.65 -8.24 -17.31
N ASP A 89 -14.15 -7.67 -16.20
CA ASP A 89 -15.01 -6.49 -16.25
C ASP A 89 -14.23 -5.21 -16.57
N THR A 90 -13.03 -5.05 -16.00
CA THR A 90 -12.24 -3.80 -16.12
C THR A 90 -11.30 -3.80 -17.34
N PHE A 91 -11.21 -4.90 -18.11
CA PHE A 91 -10.40 -4.94 -19.32
C PHE A 91 -10.81 -3.84 -20.30
N SER A 92 -9.86 -3.03 -20.73
CA SER A 92 -10.01 -1.94 -21.69
C SER A 92 -9.32 -2.27 -23.01
N PRO A 93 -10.06 -2.42 -24.12
CA PRO A 93 -9.45 -2.56 -25.44
C PRO A 93 -8.55 -1.36 -25.80
N ILE A 94 -8.97 -0.15 -25.41
CA ILE A 94 -8.21 1.09 -25.66
C ILE A 94 -6.82 1.02 -25.01
N MET A 95 -6.72 0.48 -23.78
CA MET A 95 -5.43 0.27 -23.10
C MET A 95 -4.59 -0.75 -23.88
N ALA A 96 -5.18 -1.86 -24.31
CA ALA A 96 -4.47 -2.87 -25.09
C ALA A 96 -3.93 -2.32 -26.44
N GLU A 97 -4.75 -1.57 -27.16
CA GLU A 97 -4.36 -0.89 -28.41
C GLU A 97 -3.27 0.15 -28.18
N SER A 98 -3.38 0.91 -27.08
CA SER A 98 -2.38 1.92 -26.73
C SER A 98 -1.03 1.28 -26.38
N ILE A 99 -1.02 0.15 -25.65
CA ILE A 99 0.21 -0.59 -25.37
C ILE A 99 0.86 -1.07 -26.67
N VAL A 100 0.08 -1.69 -27.57
CA VAL A 100 0.59 -2.19 -28.84
C VAL A 100 1.15 -1.04 -29.69
N ARG A 101 0.39 0.05 -29.85
CA ARG A 101 0.82 1.20 -30.62
C ARG A 101 2.13 1.81 -30.06
N THR A 102 2.20 2.00 -28.74
CA THR A 102 3.41 2.57 -28.10
C THR A 102 4.63 1.68 -28.34
N LEU A 103 4.47 0.35 -28.26
CA LEU A 103 5.55 -0.62 -28.53
C LEU A 103 5.91 -0.72 -30.02
N ASP A 104 5.00 -0.36 -30.93
CA ASP A 104 5.27 -0.30 -32.38
C ASP A 104 5.97 1.00 -32.80
N GLU A 105 5.65 2.10 -32.12
CA GLU A 105 6.23 3.43 -32.41
C GLU A 105 7.67 3.58 -31.87
N GLU A 106 8.00 2.91 -30.74
CA GLU A 106 9.30 3.02 -30.12
C GLU A 106 9.72 1.66 -29.48
N ASN A 107 11.00 1.33 -29.59
CA ASN A 107 11.56 0.15 -28.91
C ASN A 107 11.78 0.43 -27.42
N PHE A 108 11.23 -0.40 -26.57
CA PHE A 108 11.39 -0.36 -25.12
C PHE A 108 12.23 -1.54 -24.65
N ASP A 109 13.11 -1.28 -23.67
CA ASP A 109 13.98 -2.31 -23.09
C ASP A 109 13.23 -3.16 -22.06
N VAL A 110 12.20 -2.58 -21.40
CA VAL A 110 11.39 -3.26 -20.39
C VAL A 110 10.00 -2.64 -20.26
N VAL A 111 8.99 -3.48 -20.00
CA VAL A 111 7.66 -3.09 -19.56
C VAL A 111 7.56 -3.32 -18.05
N ILE A 112 7.24 -2.27 -17.29
CA ILE A 112 6.90 -2.37 -15.87
C ILE A 112 5.38 -2.34 -15.76
N ALA A 113 4.78 -3.44 -15.33
CA ALA A 113 3.33 -3.56 -15.15
C ALA A 113 3.00 -3.45 -13.66
N SER A 114 2.56 -2.27 -13.22
CA SER A 114 2.22 -2.04 -11.81
C SER A 114 0.86 -2.63 -11.48
N GLN A 115 0.87 -3.54 -10.53
CA GLN A 115 -0.27 -4.31 -10.04
C GLN A 115 -0.84 -5.33 -11.06
N LEU A 116 -1.66 -6.23 -10.57
CA LEU A 116 -2.28 -7.30 -11.37
C LEU A 116 -3.11 -6.78 -12.55
N SER A 117 -3.76 -5.63 -12.37
CA SER A 117 -4.58 -5.01 -13.41
C SER A 117 -3.79 -4.66 -14.66
N MET A 118 -2.52 -4.28 -14.51
CA MET A 118 -1.61 -3.97 -15.61
C MET A 118 -0.88 -5.22 -16.12
N ALA A 119 -0.44 -6.09 -15.21
CA ALA A 119 0.17 -7.37 -15.59
C ALA A 119 -0.78 -8.24 -16.44
N ALA A 120 -2.09 -8.08 -16.27
CA ALA A 120 -3.12 -8.77 -17.08
C ALA A 120 -3.07 -8.44 -18.59
N TYR A 121 -2.39 -7.36 -18.96
CA TYR A 121 -2.16 -6.98 -20.38
C TYR A 121 -0.91 -7.66 -20.99
N TYR A 122 -0.26 -8.60 -20.30
CA TYR A 122 0.93 -9.28 -20.79
C TYR A 122 0.83 -9.82 -22.24
N PRO A 123 -0.32 -10.26 -22.77
CA PRO A 123 -0.40 -10.72 -24.16
C PRO A 123 -0.10 -9.64 -25.20
N TYR A 124 -0.15 -8.37 -24.78
CA TYR A 124 0.10 -7.20 -25.63
C TYR A 124 1.51 -6.64 -25.48
N PHE A 125 2.36 -7.20 -24.60
CA PHE A 125 3.75 -6.74 -24.40
C PHE A 125 4.70 -7.22 -25.51
N ARG A 126 4.19 -8.01 -26.44
CA ARG A 126 4.99 -8.63 -27.51
C ARG A 126 6.17 -9.42 -26.90
N ASN A 127 7.38 -9.21 -27.41
CA ASN A 127 8.59 -9.84 -26.90
C ASN A 127 9.38 -8.97 -25.91
N THR A 128 8.82 -7.81 -25.50
CA THR A 128 9.48 -6.92 -24.54
C THR A 128 9.51 -7.56 -23.16
N PRO A 129 10.69 -7.66 -22.52
CA PRO A 129 10.80 -8.18 -21.16
C PRO A 129 9.87 -7.43 -20.19
N ALA A 130 9.21 -8.16 -19.29
CA ALA A 130 8.24 -7.56 -18.38
C ALA A 130 8.57 -7.81 -16.92
N LEU A 131 8.43 -6.77 -16.11
CA LEU A 131 8.49 -6.79 -14.66
C LEU A 131 7.07 -6.58 -14.10
N PHE A 132 6.61 -7.50 -13.27
CA PHE A 132 5.37 -7.33 -12.52
C PHE A 132 5.70 -6.63 -11.19
N GLU A 133 5.34 -5.38 -11.12
CA GLU A 133 5.55 -4.54 -9.97
C GLU A 133 4.37 -4.67 -9.00
N GLU A 134 4.65 -4.87 -7.70
CA GLU A 134 3.69 -4.95 -6.59
C GLU A 134 2.66 -6.10 -6.73
N LEU A 135 3.16 -7.35 -6.72
CA LEU A 135 2.29 -8.52 -6.56
C LEU A 135 1.86 -8.66 -5.10
N GLU A 136 0.56 -8.58 -4.83
CA GLU A 136 -0.05 -8.80 -3.53
C GLU A 136 -0.93 -10.05 -3.56
N LEU A 137 -0.65 -11.01 -2.68
CA LEU A 137 -1.43 -12.24 -2.51
C LEU A 137 -2.18 -12.29 -1.18
N GLY A 138 -1.68 -11.61 -0.15
CA GLY A 138 -2.12 -11.72 1.23
C GLY A 138 -3.61 -11.59 1.39
N LEU A 139 -4.22 -10.55 0.84
CA LEU A 139 -5.67 -10.32 0.92
C LEU A 139 -6.50 -11.44 0.29
N ALA A 140 -6.11 -11.90 -0.90
CA ALA A 140 -6.82 -12.97 -1.59
C ALA A 140 -6.68 -14.32 -0.87
N TYR A 141 -5.51 -14.57 -0.28
CA TYR A 141 -5.23 -15.76 0.50
C TYR A 141 -6.01 -15.76 1.82
N GLU A 142 -5.99 -14.67 2.59
CA GLU A 142 -6.74 -14.51 3.84
C GLU A 142 -8.26 -14.66 3.62
N ASP A 143 -8.80 -14.04 2.57
CA ASP A 143 -10.21 -14.20 2.22
C ASP A 143 -10.55 -15.66 1.93
N SER A 144 -9.66 -16.41 1.28
CA SER A 144 -9.85 -17.84 1.02
C SER A 144 -9.86 -18.70 2.28
N ALA A 145 -9.09 -18.30 3.30
CA ALA A 145 -8.92 -19.03 4.57
C ALA A 145 -9.95 -18.66 5.63
N SER A 146 -10.69 -17.55 5.47
CA SER A 146 -11.57 -17.04 6.52
C SER A 146 -12.76 -17.96 6.83
N SER A 147 -13.15 -18.01 8.10
CA SER A 147 -14.23 -18.87 8.64
C SER A 147 -15.61 -18.31 8.28
N ALA A 148 -16.10 -18.63 7.11
CA ALA A 148 -17.48 -18.37 6.71
C ALA A 148 -18.27 -19.69 6.70
N GLY A 149 -19.61 -19.63 6.66
CA GLY A 149 -20.45 -20.81 6.47
C GLY A 149 -20.01 -21.64 5.26
N TRP A 150 -20.32 -22.93 5.26
CA TRP A 150 -19.77 -23.93 4.32
C TRP A 150 -19.90 -23.54 2.85
N MET A 151 -21.04 -22.94 2.42
CA MET A 151 -21.24 -22.48 1.04
C MET A 151 -20.26 -21.35 0.65
N ARG A 152 -20.08 -20.36 1.55
CA ARG A 152 -19.13 -19.26 1.33
C ARG A 152 -17.70 -19.77 1.27
N ARG A 153 -17.35 -20.76 2.08
CA ARG A 153 -16.03 -21.43 2.05
C ARG A 153 -15.75 -22.10 0.70
N ILE A 154 -16.74 -22.82 0.13
CA ILE A 154 -16.61 -23.43 -1.20
C ILE A 154 -16.39 -22.36 -2.28
N LEU A 155 -17.22 -21.30 -2.27
CA LEU A 155 -17.10 -20.19 -3.24
C LEU A 155 -15.75 -19.48 -3.15
N ARG A 156 -15.23 -19.23 -1.94
CA ARG A 156 -13.93 -18.60 -1.73
C ARG A 156 -12.78 -19.50 -2.19
N ARG A 157 -12.82 -20.80 -1.89
CA ARG A 157 -11.83 -21.77 -2.38
C ARG A 157 -11.84 -21.85 -3.91
N PHE A 158 -13.03 -21.83 -4.53
CA PHE A 158 -13.14 -21.82 -5.98
C PHE A 158 -12.60 -20.52 -6.59
N THR A 159 -12.88 -19.37 -5.95
CA THR A 159 -12.32 -18.07 -6.37
C THR A 159 -10.81 -18.05 -6.26
N TRP A 160 -10.25 -18.57 -5.16
CA TRP A 160 -8.81 -18.72 -4.98
C TRP A 160 -8.20 -19.66 -6.04
N PHE A 161 -8.82 -20.81 -6.30
CA PHE A 161 -8.34 -21.73 -7.33
C PHE A 161 -8.28 -21.06 -8.72
N LYS A 162 -9.32 -20.35 -9.12
CA LYS A 162 -9.33 -19.57 -10.38
C LYS A 162 -8.24 -18.52 -10.41
N PHE A 163 -8.09 -17.77 -9.32
CA PHE A 163 -7.07 -16.74 -9.19
C PHE A 163 -5.66 -17.33 -9.28
N HIS A 164 -5.40 -18.38 -8.53
CA HIS A 164 -4.12 -19.11 -8.56
C HIS A 164 -3.80 -19.65 -9.94
N PHE A 165 -4.76 -20.32 -10.59
CA PHE A 165 -4.59 -20.84 -11.93
C PHE A 165 -4.30 -19.74 -12.98
N TYR A 166 -5.02 -18.64 -12.90
CA TYR A 166 -4.80 -17.48 -13.76
C TYR A 166 -3.42 -16.88 -13.56
N LEU A 167 -3.06 -16.65 -12.28
CA LEU A 167 -1.77 -16.06 -11.93
C LEU A 167 -0.60 -16.95 -12.31
N SER A 168 -0.68 -18.28 -12.09
CA SER A 168 0.34 -19.24 -12.54
C SER A 168 0.62 -19.16 -14.04
N ARG A 169 -0.42 -18.91 -14.84
CA ARG A 169 -0.25 -18.72 -16.29
C ARG A 169 0.38 -17.40 -16.64
N LEU A 170 -0.09 -16.32 -16.00
CA LEU A 170 0.42 -14.97 -16.23
C LEU A 170 1.91 -14.90 -15.89
N LEU A 171 2.30 -15.44 -14.74
CA LEU A 171 3.67 -15.37 -14.23
C LEU A 171 4.71 -16.07 -15.11
N LYS A 172 4.30 -17.03 -15.93
CA LYS A 172 5.19 -17.67 -16.95
C LYS A 172 5.67 -16.70 -18.02
N HIS A 173 4.97 -15.58 -18.22
CA HIS A 173 5.29 -14.55 -19.20
C HIS A 173 5.97 -13.33 -18.58
N ILE A 174 6.16 -13.34 -17.28
CA ILE A 174 6.80 -12.26 -16.52
C ILE A 174 8.21 -12.72 -16.11
N ARG A 175 9.17 -11.85 -16.31
CA ARG A 175 10.58 -12.17 -16.04
C ARG A 175 10.98 -11.94 -14.59
N SER A 176 10.52 -10.84 -14.02
CA SER A 176 10.83 -10.43 -12.65
C SER A 176 9.57 -9.97 -11.93
N ILE A 177 9.52 -10.20 -10.63
CA ILE A 177 8.36 -9.88 -9.78
C ILE A 177 8.84 -9.12 -8.57
N THR A 178 8.12 -8.06 -8.19
CA THR A 178 8.30 -7.42 -6.89
C THR A 178 7.11 -7.67 -5.98
N VAL A 179 7.42 -7.76 -4.71
CA VAL A 179 6.45 -7.79 -3.59
C VAL A 179 6.86 -6.74 -2.56
N VAL A 180 5.95 -6.37 -1.67
CA VAL A 180 6.20 -5.27 -0.73
C VAL A 180 6.76 -5.72 0.62
N SER A 181 6.79 -7.03 0.92
CA SER A 181 7.28 -7.56 2.20
C SER A 181 7.83 -8.98 2.07
N GLU A 182 8.60 -9.41 3.07
CA GLU A 182 9.08 -10.78 3.19
C GLU A 182 7.94 -11.79 3.32
N ILE A 183 6.87 -11.41 4.01
CA ILE A 183 5.65 -12.23 4.16
C ILE A 183 5.02 -12.50 2.80
N GLU A 184 4.88 -11.48 1.96
CA GLU A 184 4.39 -11.63 0.59
C GLU A 184 5.35 -12.48 -0.26
N ARG A 185 6.67 -12.30 -0.10
CA ARG A 185 7.66 -13.11 -0.80
C ARG A 185 7.54 -14.59 -0.47
N GLU A 186 7.42 -14.92 0.82
CA GLU A 186 7.21 -16.30 1.26
C GLU A 186 5.88 -16.86 0.72
N LEU A 187 4.82 -16.07 0.77
CA LEU A 187 3.50 -16.48 0.28
C LEU A 187 3.52 -16.76 -1.22
N VAL A 188 4.17 -15.89 -2.01
CA VAL A 188 4.36 -16.10 -3.46
C VAL A 188 5.21 -17.35 -3.71
N SER A 189 6.35 -17.51 -3.04
CA SER A 189 7.26 -18.64 -3.23
C SER A 189 6.63 -19.99 -2.87
N ARG A 190 5.79 -20.03 -1.84
CA ARG A 190 5.05 -21.25 -1.44
C ARG A 190 3.95 -21.64 -2.43
N ASN A 191 3.27 -20.66 -3.03
CA ASN A 191 2.15 -20.91 -3.94
C ASN A 191 2.58 -21.07 -5.40
N PHE A 192 3.73 -20.52 -5.81
CA PHE A 192 4.20 -20.50 -7.20
C PHE A 192 5.67 -20.92 -7.27
N THR A 193 5.92 -22.22 -7.13
CA THR A 193 7.29 -22.81 -7.08
C THR A 193 8.07 -22.68 -8.39
N GLU A 194 7.40 -22.39 -9.51
CA GLU A 194 8.03 -22.21 -10.82
C GLU A 194 8.70 -20.83 -10.99
N ILE A 195 8.47 -19.89 -10.06
CA ILE A 195 9.01 -18.54 -10.13
C ILE A 195 10.45 -18.54 -9.59
N LYS A 196 11.40 -18.12 -10.42
CA LYS A 196 12.83 -18.16 -10.07
C LYS A 196 13.26 -17.02 -9.15
N GLU A 197 12.64 -15.86 -9.25
CA GLU A 197 13.08 -14.69 -8.49
C GLU A 197 11.90 -13.78 -8.11
N VAL A 198 11.73 -13.57 -6.80
CA VAL A 198 10.80 -12.62 -6.23
C VAL A 198 11.62 -11.65 -5.36
N THR A 199 11.59 -10.38 -5.70
CA THR A 199 12.36 -9.35 -5.01
C THR A 199 11.45 -8.53 -4.10
N VAL A 200 11.86 -8.33 -2.86
CA VAL A 200 11.12 -7.44 -1.94
C VAL A 200 11.52 -5.99 -2.23
N VAL A 201 10.58 -5.20 -2.67
CA VAL A 201 10.70 -3.75 -2.85
C VAL A 201 9.61 -3.10 -2.00
N PRO A 202 9.90 -2.75 -0.74
CA PRO A 202 8.88 -2.24 0.17
C PRO A 202 8.34 -0.88 -0.28
N ASN A 203 7.19 -0.49 0.26
CA ASN A 203 6.74 0.89 0.15
C ASN A 203 7.65 1.79 0.98
N GLY A 204 8.02 2.93 0.43
CA GLY A 204 8.95 3.86 1.05
C GLY A 204 8.28 5.11 1.60
N ILE A 205 9.03 5.81 2.45
CA ILE A 205 8.72 7.14 2.96
C ILE A 205 9.84 8.09 2.51
N ASP A 206 9.51 9.34 2.26
CA ASP A 206 10.49 10.41 2.08
C ASP A 206 10.86 10.93 3.49
N VAL A 207 12.01 10.46 3.99
CA VAL A 207 12.47 10.77 5.35
C VAL A 207 12.87 12.23 5.46
N ASP A 208 13.39 12.83 4.39
CA ASP A 208 13.79 14.26 4.40
C ASP A 208 12.56 15.17 4.54
N GLU A 209 11.44 14.83 3.91
CA GLU A 209 10.18 15.55 4.12
C GLU A 209 9.65 15.41 5.55
N CYS A 210 9.93 14.31 6.24
CA CYS A 210 9.53 14.09 7.63
C CYS A 210 10.43 14.87 8.62
N THR A 211 11.73 15.00 8.34
CA THR A 211 12.68 15.70 9.24
C THR A 211 12.45 17.20 9.30
N ASN A 212 11.81 17.78 8.29
CA ASN A 212 11.50 19.22 8.21
C ASN A 212 10.20 19.60 8.92
N VAL A 213 9.51 18.65 9.56
CA VAL A 213 8.28 18.92 10.30
C VAL A 213 8.62 19.33 11.73
N ASN A 214 8.47 20.62 12.03
CA ASN A 214 8.61 21.15 13.39
C ASN A 214 7.24 21.15 14.07
N ALA A 215 7.07 20.27 15.06
CA ALA A 215 5.89 20.25 15.90
C ALA A 215 6.27 19.81 17.33
N GLU A 216 5.64 20.42 18.32
CA GLU A 216 5.78 20.00 19.71
C GLU A 216 4.65 19.05 20.08
N PRO A 217 4.96 17.85 20.63
CA PRO A 217 3.95 16.90 21.04
C PRO A 217 3.02 17.50 22.12
N GLN A 218 1.73 17.45 21.85
CA GLN A 218 0.70 17.83 22.83
C GLN A 218 0.53 16.69 23.83
N PRO A 219 0.62 16.95 25.15
CA PRO A 219 0.49 15.91 26.15
C PRO A 219 -0.82 15.12 26.02
N HIS A 220 -0.75 13.84 26.28
CA HIS A 220 -1.90 12.91 26.31
C HIS A 220 -2.69 12.82 25.01
N THR A 221 -2.08 13.10 23.86
CA THR A 221 -2.74 12.97 22.56
C THR A 221 -2.35 11.67 21.87
N ILE A 222 -3.35 10.99 21.32
CA ILE A 222 -3.20 9.80 20.48
C ILE A 222 -3.73 10.12 19.11
N ILE A 223 -3.02 9.70 18.05
CA ILE A 223 -3.48 9.91 16.68
C ILE A 223 -3.67 8.60 15.93
N PHE A 224 -4.76 8.52 15.19
CA PHE A 224 -4.99 7.54 14.13
C PHE A 224 -5.14 8.25 12.79
N THR A 225 -4.41 7.79 11.77
CA THR A 225 -4.49 8.36 10.41
C THR A 225 -5.05 7.34 9.43
N GLY A 226 -6.07 7.73 8.67
CA GLY A 226 -6.60 6.90 7.59
C GLY A 226 -8.06 7.11 7.28
N SER A 227 -8.40 7.07 6.00
CA SER A 227 -9.77 7.19 5.52
C SER A 227 -10.60 5.94 5.83
N PHE A 228 -11.87 6.12 6.20
CA PHE A 228 -12.84 5.03 6.39
C PHE A 228 -13.42 4.48 5.09
N ARG A 229 -13.09 5.06 3.94
CA ARG A 229 -13.30 4.39 2.64
C ARG A 229 -12.64 3.01 2.62
N TYR A 230 -11.51 2.87 3.29
CA TYR A 230 -10.91 1.57 3.56
C TYR A 230 -11.51 1.01 4.85
N ARG A 231 -12.43 0.08 4.71
CA ARG A 231 -13.23 -0.50 5.80
C ARG A 231 -12.41 -0.99 6.99
N VAL A 232 -11.22 -1.49 6.74
CA VAL A 232 -10.29 -1.95 7.79
C VAL A 232 -9.96 -0.83 8.79
N ASN A 233 -9.82 0.41 8.32
CA ASN A 233 -9.59 1.56 9.21
C ASN A 233 -10.81 1.86 10.10
N TYR A 234 -12.00 1.74 9.54
CA TYR A 234 -13.24 1.93 10.27
C TYR A 234 -13.41 0.86 11.36
N GLU A 235 -13.25 -0.42 11.02
CA GLU A 235 -13.33 -1.54 11.96
C GLU A 235 -12.30 -1.42 13.08
N ALA A 236 -11.08 -1.01 12.76
CA ALA A 236 -10.03 -0.73 13.74
C ALA A 236 -10.43 0.37 14.73
N MET A 237 -11.02 1.46 14.24
CA MET A 237 -11.46 2.55 15.12
C MET A 237 -12.67 2.17 15.97
N VAL A 238 -13.61 1.40 15.44
CA VAL A 238 -14.73 0.86 16.22
C VAL A 238 -14.19 0.02 17.37
N TRP A 239 -13.29 -0.91 17.10
CA TRP A 239 -12.68 -1.76 18.14
C TRP A 239 -11.90 -0.92 19.16
N PHE A 240 -11.06 0.00 18.70
CA PHE A 240 -10.23 0.81 19.59
C PHE A 240 -11.07 1.70 20.52
N ILE A 241 -12.08 2.38 19.98
CA ILE A 241 -12.94 3.28 20.75
C ILE A 241 -13.82 2.51 21.74
N SER A 242 -14.30 1.31 21.36
CA SER A 242 -15.16 0.51 22.23
C SER A 242 -14.42 -0.23 23.33
N GLU A 243 -13.26 -0.83 22.99
CA GLU A 243 -12.62 -1.81 23.85
C GLU A 243 -11.33 -1.30 24.52
N VAL A 244 -10.55 -0.46 23.82
CA VAL A 244 -9.21 -0.04 24.29
C VAL A 244 -9.25 1.33 24.95
N PHE A 245 -9.80 2.31 24.26
CA PHE A 245 -9.74 3.71 24.69
C PHE A 245 -10.37 3.99 26.06
N PRO A 246 -11.50 3.35 26.44
CA PRO A 246 -12.06 3.49 27.77
C PRO A 246 -11.10 3.08 28.89
N LEU A 247 -10.31 2.00 28.68
CA LEU A 247 -9.33 1.51 29.67
C LEU A 247 -8.19 2.51 29.87
N ALA A 248 -7.75 3.16 28.79
CA ALA A 248 -6.73 4.19 28.86
C ALA A 248 -7.25 5.49 29.51
N LEU A 249 -8.50 5.90 29.19
CA LEU A 249 -9.16 7.07 29.75
C LEU A 249 -9.42 6.95 31.27
N GLU A 250 -9.63 5.74 31.77
CA GLU A 250 -9.78 5.49 33.21
C GLU A 250 -8.52 5.90 33.98
N LYS A 251 -7.34 5.72 33.39
CA LYS A 251 -6.04 6.05 33.99
C LYS A 251 -5.61 7.49 33.69
N ILE A 252 -5.88 7.98 32.48
CA ILE A 252 -5.56 9.34 32.04
C ILE A 252 -6.83 10.02 31.50
N PRO A 253 -7.66 10.63 32.36
CA PRO A 253 -8.94 11.23 31.95
C PRO A 253 -8.84 12.39 30.94
N THR A 254 -7.65 12.99 30.81
CA THR A 254 -7.36 14.09 29.86
C THR A 254 -6.87 13.59 28.50
N MET A 255 -6.78 12.28 28.27
CA MET A 255 -6.34 11.73 27.00
C MET A 255 -7.32 12.08 25.89
N GLU A 256 -6.80 12.49 24.73
CA GLU A 256 -7.56 12.79 23.51
C GLU A 256 -7.17 11.85 22.39
N LEU A 257 -8.17 11.29 21.69
CA LEU A 257 -7.99 10.55 20.46
C LEU A 257 -8.32 11.44 19.26
N ILE A 258 -7.35 11.66 18.39
CA ILE A 258 -7.50 12.41 17.14
C ILE A 258 -7.56 11.41 15.97
N ILE A 259 -8.58 11.53 15.14
CA ILE A 259 -8.76 10.69 13.94
C ILE A 259 -8.76 11.60 12.72
N THR A 260 -7.80 11.38 11.81
CA THR A 260 -7.72 12.12 10.54
C THR A 260 -8.15 11.24 9.36
N GLY A 261 -8.54 11.88 8.25
CA GLY A 261 -8.99 11.23 7.02
C GLY A 261 -10.50 11.36 6.81
N ASP A 262 -10.96 10.93 5.64
CA ASP A 262 -12.37 10.97 5.28
C ASP A 262 -13.17 9.90 6.04
N HIS A 263 -14.07 10.33 6.92
CA HIS A 263 -14.85 9.46 7.80
C HIS A 263 -16.09 8.87 7.14
N GLN A 264 -16.43 9.26 5.92
CA GLN A 264 -17.59 8.77 5.15
C GLN A 264 -18.93 8.86 5.92
N ASN A 265 -19.04 9.73 6.91
CA ASN A 265 -20.17 9.82 7.83
C ASN A 265 -20.56 8.50 8.51
N LEU A 266 -19.61 7.56 8.61
CA LEU A 266 -19.84 6.28 9.30
C LEU A 266 -19.92 6.52 10.81
N PRO A 267 -20.92 5.93 11.50
CA PRO A 267 -21.10 6.13 12.94
C PRO A 267 -19.96 5.45 13.72
N LEU A 268 -19.35 6.18 14.63
CA LEU A 268 -18.40 5.64 15.61
C LEU A 268 -19.07 5.46 16.98
N PRO A 269 -18.55 4.56 17.82
CA PRO A 269 -19.00 4.46 19.20
C PRO A 269 -18.89 5.81 19.92
N SER A 270 -19.91 6.16 20.68
CA SER A 270 -19.91 7.41 21.45
C SER A 270 -18.91 7.30 22.60
N GLN A 271 -17.88 8.14 22.58
CA GLN A 271 -16.88 8.21 23.63
C GLN A 271 -16.42 9.66 23.80
N ARG A 272 -16.21 10.08 25.04
CA ARG A 272 -15.62 11.41 25.33
C ARG A 272 -14.18 11.47 24.80
N ASN A 273 -13.70 12.67 24.52
CA ASN A 273 -12.32 12.94 24.11
C ASN A 273 -11.93 12.30 22.76
N VAL A 274 -12.90 12.01 21.89
CA VAL A 274 -12.65 11.58 20.51
C VAL A 274 -12.92 12.75 19.57
N ARG A 275 -11.87 13.17 18.84
CA ARG A 275 -11.91 14.27 17.87
C ARG A 275 -11.78 13.73 16.45
N LEU A 276 -12.83 13.92 15.65
CA LEU A 276 -12.80 13.67 14.20
C LEU A 276 -12.27 14.93 13.49
N ALA A 277 -11.01 14.92 13.09
CA ALA A 277 -10.38 16.05 12.40
C ALA A 277 -10.74 16.11 10.90
N GLY A 278 -11.22 15.01 10.33
CA GLY A 278 -11.53 14.94 8.91
C GLY A 278 -10.29 14.90 8.03
N TYR A 279 -10.46 15.27 6.77
CA TYR A 279 -9.32 15.45 5.87
C TYR A 279 -8.48 16.65 6.34
N VAL A 280 -7.18 16.46 6.41
CA VAL A 280 -6.21 17.48 6.81
C VAL A 280 -5.14 17.64 5.73
N ASP A 281 -4.74 18.87 5.42
CA ASP A 281 -3.79 19.16 4.35
C ASP A 281 -2.38 18.63 4.67
N ASN A 282 -1.98 18.70 5.94
CA ASN A 282 -0.67 18.27 6.40
C ASN A 282 -0.79 17.28 7.57
N VAL A 283 -1.03 16.02 7.25
CA VAL A 283 -1.16 14.94 8.24
C VAL A 283 0.10 14.75 9.07
N ARG A 284 1.29 15.04 8.52
CA ARG A 284 2.58 14.89 9.21
C ARG A 284 2.69 15.82 10.43
N SER A 285 2.23 17.05 10.31
CA SER A 285 2.20 17.97 11.46
C SER A 285 1.30 17.45 12.58
N TRP A 286 0.17 16.83 12.25
CA TRP A 286 -0.72 16.22 13.24
C TRP A 286 -0.09 15.00 13.92
N ILE A 287 0.61 14.16 13.16
CA ILE A 287 1.34 13.02 13.72
C ILE A 287 2.45 13.50 14.63
N ALA A 288 3.29 14.43 14.18
CA ALA A 288 4.42 14.95 14.94
C ALA A 288 4.00 15.73 16.20
N SER A 289 2.82 16.36 16.19
CA SER A 289 2.24 17.01 17.38
C SER A 289 1.51 16.06 18.33
N SER A 290 1.39 14.78 18.01
CA SER A 290 0.75 13.80 18.89
C SER A 290 1.78 13.04 19.72
N THR A 291 1.41 12.70 20.98
CA THR A 291 2.28 11.94 21.88
C THR A 291 2.51 10.51 21.37
N ILE A 292 1.47 9.88 20.81
CA ILE A 292 1.51 8.49 20.34
C ILE A 292 0.69 8.36 19.06
N ALA A 293 1.22 7.63 18.08
CA ALA A 293 0.44 7.14 16.93
C ALA A 293 -0.03 5.71 17.15
N ILE A 294 -1.23 5.36 16.68
CA ILE A 294 -1.77 4.01 16.81
C ILE A 294 -2.10 3.37 15.47
N ALA A 295 -1.89 2.05 15.41
CA ALA A 295 -2.29 1.22 14.27
C ALA A 295 -3.02 -0.05 14.75
N PRO A 296 -4.25 0.07 15.31
CA PRO A 296 -5.00 -1.04 15.91
C PRO A 296 -5.76 -1.86 14.86
N LEU A 297 -5.08 -2.22 13.75
CA LEU A 297 -5.70 -2.92 12.62
C LEU A 297 -5.92 -4.40 12.97
N LEU A 298 -7.12 -4.91 12.68
CA LEU A 298 -7.50 -6.31 12.94
C LEU A 298 -7.42 -7.19 11.68
N SER A 299 -7.34 -6.57 10.51
CA SER A 299 -7.33 -7.24 9.21
C SER A 299 -6.63 -6.37 8.17
N GLY A 300 -6.57 -6.84 6.92
CA GLY A 300 -6.01 -6.11 5.80
C GLY A 300 -4.54 -6.44 5.52
N GLY A 301 -4.09 -6.18 4.31
CA GLY A 301 -2.73 -6.41 3.81
C GLY A 301 -1.99 -5.12 3.47
N GLY A 302 -0.84 -5.27 2.81
CA GLY A 302 0.00 -4.19 2.32
C GLY A 302 0.92 -3.56 3.38
N THR A 303 1.89 -2.77 2.92
CA THR A 303 2.82 -2.06 3.82
C THR A 303 2.09 -0.97 4.61
N ARG A 304 2.34 -0.91 5.88
CA ARG A 304 1.69 0.00 6.84
C ARG A 304 2.29 1.40 6.78
N LEU A 305 2.06 2.14 5.69
CA LEU A 305 2.63 3.49 5.47
C LEU A 305 2.37 4.43 6.65
N LYS A 306 1.20 4.37 7.29
CA LYS A 306 0.90 5.18 8.48
C LYS A 306 1.83 4.92 9.67
N VAL A 307 2.30 3.67 9.82
CA VAL A 307 3.27 3.29 10.87
C VAL A 307 4.64 3.81 10.48
N LEU A 308 5.07 3.62 9.24
CA LEU A 308 6.35 4.14 8.74
C LEU A 308 6.41 5.66 8.83
N GLU A 309 5.33 6.36 8.52
CA GLU A 309 5.25 7.82 8.60
C GLU A 309 5.38 8.32 10.04
N ALA A 310 4.67 7.68 10.99
CA ALA A 310 4.82 8.01 12.41
C ALA A 310 6.24 7.74 12.92
N MET A 311 6.84 6.61 12.54
CA MET A 311 8.22 6.27 12.88
C MET A 311 9.22 7.28 12.30
N ALA A 312 9.06 7.70 11.04
CA ALA A 312 9.90 8.69 10.39
C ALA A 312 9.84 10.05 11.10
N LEU A 313 8.66 10.44 11.54
CA LEU A 313 8.42 11.67 12.30
C LEU A 313 8.94 11.58 13.75
N GLY A 314 9.26 10.39 14.26
CA GLY A 314 9.71 10.15 15.61
C GLY A 314 8.57 10.11 16.63
N THR A 315 7.35 9.91 16.18
CA THR A 315 6.19 9.66 17.05
C THR A 315 6.16 8.17 17.38
N PRO A 316 6.21 7.77 18.68
CA PRO A 316 6.19 6.38 19.07
C PRO A 316 4.87 5.72 18.68
N VAL A 317 4.93 4.44 18.30
CA VAL A 317 3.79 3.71 17.75
C VAL A 317 3.37 2.56 18.66
N VAL A 318 2.05 2.43 18.88
CA VAL A 318 1.43 1.21 19.39
C VAL A 318 0.60 0.59 18.27
N ALA A 319 0.82 -0.69 17.99
CA ALA A 319 0.13 -1.40 16.92
C ALA A 319 -0.35 -2.78 17.39
N THR A 320 -1.34 -3.35 16.71
CA THR A 320 -1.58 -4.79 16.77
C THR A 320 -0.52 -5.52 15.94
N SER A 321 -0.38 -6.84 16.12
CA SER A 321 0.45 -7.68 15.25
C SER A 321 0.06 -7.48 13.77
N LYS A 322 -1.23 -7.35 13.49
CA LYS A 322 -1.74 -7.04 12.15
C LYS A 322 -1.42 -5.61 11.70
N GLY A 323 -1.40 -4.66 12.63
CA GLY A 323 -1.02 -3.27 12.38
C GLY A 323 0.47 -3.08 12.06
N ALA A 324 1.33 -3.98 12.53
CA ALA A 324 2.77 -4.00 12.27
C ALA A 324 3.18 -4.97 11.15
N GLU A 325 2.24 -5.74 10.61
CA GLU A 325 2.51 -6.78 9.62
C GLU A 325 3.18 -6.22 8.36
N GLY A 326 4.17 -6.94 7.86
CA GLY A 326 4.93 -6.57 6.65
C GLY A 326 6.05 -5.55 6.91
N LEU A 327 6.22 -5.10 8.15
CA LEU A 327 7.35 -4.28 8.58
C LEU A 327 8.40 -5.15 9.29
N ASN A 328 9.68 -4.84 9.07
CA ASN A 328 10.79 -5.47 9.81
C ASN A 328 10.96 -4.83 11.21
N ALA A 329 9.84 -4.40 11.80
CA ALA A 329 9.83 -3.73 13.09
C ALA A 329 9.73 -4.76 14.22
N VAL A 330 10.59 -4.62 15.24
CA VAL A 330 10.67 -5.51 16.38
C VAL A 330 9.93 -4.90 17.57
N ASN A 331 9.08 -5.71 18.23
CA ASN A 331 8.34 -5.30 19.40
C ASN A 331 9.30 -4.87 20.54
N LYS A 332 8.97 -3.80 21.24
CA LYS A 332 9.76 -3.15 22.33
C LYS A 332 11.06 -2.50 21.88
N GLU A 333 11.44 -2.63 20.62
CA GLU A 333 12.63 -2.00 20.05
C GLU A 333 12.26 -0.81 19.13
N HIS A 334 11.31 -1.02 18.22
CA HIS A 334 10.90 -0.02 17.22
C HIS A 334 9.45 0.48 17.43
N LEU A 335 8.61 -0.31 18.07
CA LEU A 335 7.21 -0.02 18.42
C LEU A 335 6.77 -0.94 19.56
N LEU A 336 5.57 -0.69 20.10
CA LEU A 336 4.93 -1.65 20.99
C LEU A 336 3.82 -2.40 20.25
N ILE A 337 3.79 -3.74 20.40
CA ILE A 337 2.79 -4.61 19.78
C ILE A 337 1.92 -5.22 20.86
N ALA A 338 0.60 -5.12 20.69
CA ALA A 338 -0.39 -5.71 21.58
C ALA A 338 -1.67 -6.06 20.82
N ASP A 339 -2.23 -7.23 21.04
CA ASP A 339 -3.40 -7.75 20.31
C ASP A 339 -4.67 -7.80 21.17
N THR A 340 -4.55 -7.62 22.49
CA THR A 340 -5.71 -7.54 23.40
C THR A 340 -5.97 -6.11 23.85
N PRO A 341 -7.23 -5.74 24.16
CA PRO A 341 -7.56 -4.39 24.60
C PRO A 341 -6.77 -3.92 25.82
N GLY A 342 -6.62 -4.78 26.82
CA GLY A 342 -5.90 -4.45 28.06
C GLY A 342 -4.40 -4.23 27.82
N GLU A 343 -3.74 -5.11 27.04
CA GLU A 343 -2.33 -4.94 26.70
C GLU A 343 -2.09 -3.71 25.84
N PHE A 344 -2.99 -3.42 24.88
CA PHE A 344 -2.88 -2.25 24.03
C PHE A 344 -3.00 -0.95 24.84
N ALA A 345 -3.99 -0.88 25.73
CA ALA A 345 -4.11 0.24 26.68
C ALA A 345 -2.87 0.38 27.57
N GLN A 346 -2.33 -0.73 28.09
CA GLN A 346 -1.11 -0.71 28.91
C GLN A 346 0.11 -0.22 28.11
N CYS A 347 0.26 -0.60 26.84
CA CYS A 347 1.32 -0.09 25.97
C CYS A 347 1.22 1.44 25.81
N ILE A 348 0.01 1.98 25.61
CA ILE A 348 -0.22 3.42 25.55
C ILE A 348 0.20 4.09 26.86
N LEU A 349 -0.25 3.57 28.01
CA LEU A 349 0.07 4.12 29.32
C LEU A 349 1.58 4.10 29.61
N ASN A 350 2.28 3.03 29.22
CA ASN A 350 3.73 2.91 29.39
C ASN A 350 4.47 3.99 28.60
N LEU A 351 4.11 4.23 27.31
CA LEU A 351 4.74 5.26 26.50
C LEU A 351 4.42 6.69 27.00
N MET A 352 3.25 6.90 27.61
CA MET A 352 2.89 8.21 28.17
C MET A 352 3.57 8.49 29.52
N SER A 353 3.85 7.45 30.32
CA SER A 353 4.46 7.60 31.65
C SER A 353 5.98 7.53 31.62
N ASP A 354 6.58 6.85 30.64
CA ASP A 354 8.01 6.67 30.49
C ASP A 354 8.55 7.37 29.24
N TRP A 355 8.94 8.62 29.39
CA TRP A 355 9.54 9.43 28.33
C TRP A 355 10.84 8.84 27.76
N SER A 356 11.64 8.16 28.63
CA SER A 356 12.90 7.55 28.21
C SER A 356 12.63 6.39 27.25
N LEU A 357 11.67 5.52 27.57
CA LEU A 357 11.21 4.43 26.72
C LEU A 357 10.66 4.97 25.39
N ALA A 358 9.78 5.97 25.44
CA ALA A 358 9.19 6.57 24.24
C ALA A 358 10.27 7.14 23.31
N LYS A 359 11.24 7.88 23.87
CA LYS A 359 12.36 8.46 23.10
C LYS A 359 13.27 7.38 22.49
N GLN A 360 13.57 6.33 23.22
CA GLN A 360 14.41 5.22 22.74
C GLN A 360 13.73 4.50 21.57
N ILE A 361 12.46 4.10 21.74
CA ILE A 361 11.68 3.43 20.70
C ILE A 361 11.59 4.31 19.45
N SER A 362 11.29 5.59 19.60
CA SER A 362 11.19 6.52 18.47
C SER A 362 12.52 6.69 17.72
N ALA A 363 13.65 6.75 18.44
CA ALA A 363 14.97 6.86 17.82
C ALA A 363 15.30 5.61 17.00
N ASN A 364 15.08 4.42 17.56
CA ASN A 364 15.29 3.15 16.87
C ASN A 364 14.36 3.00 15.65
N ALA A 365 13.09 3.37 15.80
CA ALA A 365 12.10 3.34 14.74
C ALA A 365 12.50 4.25 13.56
N ARG A 366 12.92 5.48 13.84
CA ARG A 366 13.41 6.42 12.81
C ARG A 366 14.64 5.88 12.10
N GLN A 367 15.57 5.25 12.81
CA GLN A 367 16.75 4.62 12.20
C GLN A 367 16.35 3.47 11.29
N LEU A 368 15.44 2.59 11.72
CA LEU A 368 14.91 1.51 10.90
C LEU A 368 14.30 2.03 9.59
N VAL A 369 13.44 3.06 9.68
CA VAL A 369 12.80 3.66 8.50
C VAL A 369 13.84 4.24 7.55
N LYS A 370 14.80 5.00 8.05
CA LYS A 370 15.88 5.58 7.24
C LYS A 370 16.71 4.52 6.51
N MET A 371 17.00 3.40 7.16
CA MET A 371 17.84 2.34 6.58
C MET A 371 17.10 1.43 5.59
N GLN A 372 15.80 1.18 5.78
CA GLN A 372 15.09 0.15 5.03
C GLN A 372 13.89 0.66 4.23
N TYR A 373 13.32 1.81 4.60
CA TYR A 373 12.07 2.31 4.04
C TYR A 373 12.18 3.74 3.49
N ASP A 374 13.34 4.38 3.57
CA ASP A 374 13.57 5.61 2.83
C ASP A 374 13.66 5.31 1.32
N TRP A 375 13.05 6.17 0.49
CA TRP A 375 13.13 5.98 -0.96
C TRP A 375 14.57 5.95 -1.46
N GLY A 376 15.50 6.66 -0.83
CA GLY A 376 16.92 6.60 -1.12
C GLY A 376 17.54 5.20 -0.89
N ALA A 377 17.02 4.45 0.09
CA ALA A 377 17.45 3.07 0.37
C ALA A 377 16.73 2.04 -0.52
N VAL A 378 15.45 2.28 -0.85
CA VAL A 378 14.61 1.35 -1.64
C VAL A 378 14.96 1.39 -3.13
N MET A 379 15.12 2.58 -3.71
CA MET A 379 15.29 2.76 -5.16
C MET A 379 16.49 2.03 -5.77
N PRO A 380 17.68 1.98 -5.16
CA PRO A 380 18.81 1.28 -5.76
C PRO A 380 18.56 -0.21 -6.02
N GLN A 381 17.78 -0.87 -5.18
CA GLN A 381 17.40 -2.27 -5.38
C GLN A 381 16.42 -2.42 -6.54
N PHE A 382 15.43 -1.53 -6.61
CA PHE A 382 14.44 -1.53 -7.69
C PHE A 382 15.11 -1.26 -9.05
N LEU A 383 16.00 -0.27 -9.14
CA LEU A 383 16.76 0.05 -10.36
C LEU A 383 17.57 -1.15 -10.86
N ARG A 384 18.35 -1.80 -9.98
CA ARG A 384 19.10 -3.02 -10.34
C ARG A 384 18.20 -4.13 -10.89
N LEU A 385 17.02 -4.30 -10.31
CA LEU A 385 16.06 -5.31 -10.77
C LEU A 385 15.51 -4.97 -12.17
N VAL A 386 15.18 -3.70 -12.41
CA VAL A 386 14.70 -3.22 -13.72
C VAL A 386 15.77 -3.44 -14.79
N GLU A 387 17.02 -3.05 -14.50
CA GLU A 387 18.16 -3.24 -15.41
C GLU A 387 18.42 -4.73 -15.70
N LYS A 388 18.41 -5.58 -14.67
CA LYS A 388 18.54 -7.03 -14.82
C LYS A 388 17.41 -7.62 -15.68
N THR A 389 16.19 -7.12 -15.52
CA THR A 389 15.04 -7.58 -16.31
C THR A 389 15.19 -7.26 -17.78
N ALA A 390 15.75 -6.11 -18.12
CA ALA A 390 15.97 -5.67 -19.49
C ALA A 390 17.09 -6.47 -20.21
N VAL A 391 18.24 -6.71 -19.54
CA VAL A 391 19.48 -7.24 -20.17
C VAL A 391 19.41 -8.73 -20.52
N HIS A 392 18.62 -9.55 -19.86
CA HIS A 392 18.55 -10.98 -20.10
C HIS A 392 17.50 -11.35 -21.18
N GLY A 393 17.34 -10.53 -22.21
CA GLY A 393 16.52 -10.70 -23.39
C GLY A 393 17.25 -11.35 -24.58
#